data_73f6e9e9c3ec0b679e6ff7023a620ffa
#
_entry.id   73f6e9e9c3ec0b679e6ff7023a620ffa
#
_cell.length_a   1.000
_cell.length_b   1.000
_cell.length_c   1.000
_cell.angle_alpha   90.00
_cell.angle_beta   90.00
_cell.angle_gamma   90.00
#
_symmetry.space_group_name_H-M   'P 1'
#
loop_
_entity.id
_entity.type
_entity.pdbx_description
1 polymer ?
#
loop_
_entity_poly.entity_id
_entity_poly.type
_entity_poly.pdbx_seq_one_letter_code
_entity_poly.pdbx_strand_id
1 'polypeptide(L)'
;MNRFWRVNRAVTIVSAAAMSLALAGSASAQETFKLGIVTFLSGPAADSFGVPARNGAQFVIDQLNKGSAPSPYEKVGFGGMKIEPVIIDENGGATKQVQELRNLYQRDNVDAVVGYIGSGDCLAVAPIAEELKKLLLLFDCGTPRIFEESKYNYVFRTAAHATMDNVALIRYMK
;
A
#
# COMPACT_ATOMS: atom_id res chain seq x y z
N MET A 1 7.94 -69.83 -36.39
CA MET A 1 9.14 -68.98 -35.99
C MET A 1 8.89 -67.59 -36.40
N ASN A 2 9.11 -66.60 -35.51
CA ASN A 2 8.96 -65.13 -35.63
C ASN A 2 7.66 -64.47 -35.10
N ARG A 3 7.60 -64.41 -33.77
CA ARG A 3 6.60 -63.59 -33.05
C ARG A 3 7.21 -62.80 -31.92
N PHE A 4 8.40 -62.24 -32.07
CA PHE A 4 9.08 -61.52 -30.95
C PHE A 4 9.61 -60.12 -31.28
N TRP A 5 9.04 -59.40 -32.27
CA TRP A 5 9.60 -58.06 -32.59
C TRP A 5 8.59 -56.93 -32.74
N ARG A 6 7.57 -56.90 -31.90
CA ARG A 6 6.59 -55.76 -31.91
C ARG A 6 6.31 -55.07 -30.60
N VAL A 7 7.06 -55.35 -29.53
CA VAL A 7 6.72 -54.77 -28.21
C VAL A 7 7.60 -53.55 -27.81
N ASN A 8 8.72 -53.32 -28.48
CA ASN A 8 9.67 -52.28 -28.00
C ASN A 8 9.53 -50.87 -28.60
N ARG A 9 8.51 -50.60 -29.42
CA ARG A 9 8.31 -49.22 -29.94
C ARG A 9 7.25 -48.40 -29.24
N ALA A 10 6.42 -49.00 -28.42
CA ALA A 10 5.34 -48.26 -27.69
C ALA A 10 5.77 -47.70 -26.35
N VAL A 11 6.85 -48.21 -25.75
CA VAL A 11 7.30 -47.77 -24.40
C VAL A 11 8.15 -46.50 -24.45
N THR A 12 8.82 -46.20 -25.56
CA THR A 12 9.75 -45.07 -25.67
C THR A 12 9.05 -43.72 -25.93
N ILE A 13 7.81 -43.72 -26.37
CA ILE A 13 7.06 -42.47 -26.66
C ILE A 13 6.36 -41.92 -25.43
N VAL A 14 6.01 -42.77 -24.46
CA VAL A 14 5.31 -42.32 -23.22
C VAL A 14 6.27 -41.65 -22.25
N SER A 15 7.56 -41.98 -22.26
CA SER A 15 8.54 -41.36 -21.35
C SER A 15 8.97 -39.93 -21.76
N ALA A 16 8.83 -39.57 -23.04
CA ALA A 16 9.18 -38.23 -23.52
C ALA A 16 8.08 -37.19 -23.25
N ALA A 17 6.81 -37.61 -23.17
CA ALA A 17 5.69 -36.72 -22.89
C ALA A 17 5.55 -36.39 -21.40
N ALA A 18 6.04 -37.25 -20.51
CA ALA A 18 6.00 -36.99 -19.05
C ALA A 18 7.09 -36.03 -18.59
N MET A 19 8.17 -35.84 -19.35
CA MET A 19 9.28 -34.97 -18.99
C MET A 19 9.08 -33.52 -19.43
N SER A 20 8.15 -33.26 -20.34
CA SER A 20 7.82 -31.89 -20.80
C SER A 20 6.78 -31.16 -19.92
N LEU A 21 6.08 -31.85 -19.01
CA LEU A 21 5.16 -31.22 -18.06
C LEU A 21 5.84 -30.72 -16.77
N ALA A 22 7.07 -31.14 -16.50
CA ALA A 22 7.80 -30.74 -15.28
C ALA A 22 8.55 -29.41 -15.41
N LEU A 23 8.57 -28.79 -16.58
CA LEU A 23 9.17 -27.48 -16.85
C LEU A 23 8.15 -26.34 -17.02
N ALA A 24 6.88 -26.54 -16.67
CA ALA A 24 6.01 -25.45 -16.30
C ALA A 24 6.53 -24.90 -14.97
N GLY A 25 7.69 -24.23 -15.04
CA GLY A 25 8.27 -23.48 -13.94
C GLY A 25 7.18 -22.64 -13.35
N SER A 26 6.96 -22.78 -12.06
CA SER A 26 6.17 -21.86 -11.27
C SER A 26 6.69 -20.48 -11.62
N ALA A 27 6.03 -19.75 -12.52
CA ALA A 27 6.16 -18.31 -12.59
C ALA A 27 5.73 -17.87 -11.21
N SER A 28 6.71 -17.71 -10.31
CA SER A 28 6.48 -17.02 -9.05
C SER A 28 5.91 -15.67 -9.46
N ALA A 29 4.61 -15.52 -9.34
CA ALA A 29 4.00 -14.21 -9.47
C ALA A 29 4.80 -13.34 -8.50
N GLN A 30 5.52 -12.37 -9.02
CA GLN A 30 6.29 -11.45 -8.19
C GLN A 30 5.27 -10.80 -7.28
N GLU A 31 5.33 -11.11 -5.99
CA GLU A 31 4.42 -10.55 -5.01
C GLU A 31 4.48 -9.03 -5.10
N THR A 32 3.32 -8.39 -5.20
CA THR A 32 3.21 -6.93 -5.20
C THR A 32 2.72 -6.49 -3.84
N PHE A 33 3.25 -5.38 -3.35
CA PHE A 33 2.75 -4.70 -2.17
C PHE A 33 1.74 -3.66 -2.61
N LYS A 34 0.47 -3.86 -2.31
CA LYS A 34 -0.60 -2.92 -2.62
C LYS A 34 -0.69 -1.83 -1.56
N LEU A 35 -0.44 -0.59 -1.97
CA LEU A 35 -0.46 0.58 -1.09
C LEU A 35 -1.65 1.47 -1.41
N GLY A 36 -2.62 1.54 -0.50
CA GLY A 36 -3.69 2.53 -0.56
C GLY A 36 -3.13 3.93 -0.28
N ILE A 37 -3.45 4.89 -1.14
CA ILE A 37 -3.07 6.30 -0.96
C ILE A 37 -4.33 7.13 -0.95
N VAL A 38 -4.62 7.78 0.17
CA VAL A 38 -5.82 8.61 0.34
C VAL A 38 -5.40 10.05 0.55
N THR A 39 -5.87 10.93 -0.35
CA THR A 39 -5.56 12.36 -0.30
C THR A 39 -6.60 13.15 -1.11
N PHE A 40 -6.73 14.46 -0.89
CA PHE A 40 -7.67 15.28 -1.65
C PHE A 40 -7.27 15.38 -3.12
N LEU A 41 -8.06 14.79 -4.00
CA LEU A 41 -7.92 14.93 -5.45
C LEU A 41 -8.93 15.91 -6.04
N SER A 42 -9.92 16.29 -5.26
CA SER A 42 -10.93 17.29 -5.59
C SER A 42 -11.27 18.15 -4.36
N GLY A 43 -11.99 19.26 -4.58
CA GLY A 43 -12.37 20.20 -3.52
C GLY A 43 -11.25 21.17 -3.14
N PRO A 44 -11.49 22.02 -2.11
CA PRO A 44 -10.61 23.16 -1.79
C PRO A 44 -9.18 22.81 -1.39
N ALA A 45 -8.96 21.61 -0.84
CA ALA A 45 -7.64 21.15 -0.42
C ALA A 45 -6.84 20.41 -1.52
N ALA A 46 -7.42 20.20 -2.70
CA ALA A 46 -6.79 19.43 -3.75
C ALA A 46 -5.49 20.06 -4.26
N ASP A 47 -5.55 21.30 -4.70
CA ASP A 47 -4.42 21.97 -5.36
C ASP A 47 -3.28 22.27 -4.39
N SER A 48 -3.60 22.67 -3.15
CA SER A 48 -2.59 23.08 -2.18
C SER A 48 -1.92 21.92 -1.45
N PHE A 49 -2.62 20.80 -1.28
CA PHE A 49 -2.16 19.67 -0.46
C PHE A 49 -2.24 18.34 -1.20
N GLY A 50 -3.42 17.96 -1.67
CA GLY A 50 -3.70 16.61 -2.09
C GLY A 50 -3.02 16.19 -3.38
N VAL A 51 -3.11 17.02 -4.43
CA VAL A 51 -2.45 16.73 -5.73
C VAL A 51 -0.93 16.73 -5.61
N PRO A 52 -0.28 17.70 -4.91
CA PRO A 52 1.15 17.62 -4.63
C PRO A 52 1.54 16.37 -3.85
N ALA A 53 0.77 15.98 -2.82
CA ALA A 53 1.03 14.76 -2.05
C ALA A 53 0.96 13.50 -2.92
N ARG A 54 -0.07 13.37 -3.76
CA ARG A 54 -0.18 12.28 -4.74
C ARG A 54 1.04 12.23 -5.68
N ASN A 55 1.43 13.36 -6.23
CA ASN A 55 2.55 13.43 -7.17
C ASN A 55 3.86 13.05 -6.50
N GLY A 56 4.08 13.51 -5.26
CA GLY A 56 5.24 13.12 -4.46
C GLY A 56 5.26 11.62 -4.16
N ALA A 57 4.13 11.06 -3.74
CA ALA A 57 3.99 9.63 -3.48
C ALA A 57 4.28 8.81 -4.75
N GLN A 58 3.70 9.19 -5.89
CA GLN A 58 3.93 8.51 -7.17
C GLN A 58 5.41 8.56 -7.58
N PHE A 59 6.05 9.72 -7.44
CA PHE A 59 7.48 9.86 -7.72
C PHE A 59 8.32 8.91 -6.86
N VAL A 60 8.08 8.85 -5.56
CA VAL A 60 8.81 7.97 -4.64
C VAL A 60 8.58 6.51 -4.98
N ILE A 61 7.33 6.11 -5.24
CA ILE A 61 6.98 4.74 -5.65
C ILE A 61 7.70 4.35 -6.95
N ASP A 62 7.75 5.26 -7.93
CA ASP A 62 8.44 5.01 -9.19
C ASP A 62 9.95 4.80 -9.00
N GLN A 63 10.59 5.59 -8.11
CA GLN A 63 12.00 5.41 -7.78
C GLN A 63 12.25 4.08 -7.05
N LEU A 64 11.43 3.75 -6.06
CA LEU A 64 11.51 2.48 -5.35
C LEU A 64 11.30 1.29 -6.30
N ASN A 65 10.30 1.34 -7.16
CA ASN A 65 10.00 0.26 -8.10
C ASN A 65 11.08 0.07 -9.19
N LYS A 66 11.89 1.09 -9.46
CA LYS A 66 13.05 1.02 -10.34
C LYS A 66 14.33 0.58 -9.63
N GLY A 67 14.34 0.54 -8.29
CA GLY A 67 15.56 0.33 -7.51
C GLY A 67 16.56 1.48 -7.64
N SER A 68 16.06 2.70 -7.91
CA SER A 68 16.87 3.91 -8.10
C SER A 68 16.74 4.89 -6.92
N ALA A 69 16.11 4.48 -5.83
CA ALA A 69 16.08 5.25 -4.60
C ALA A 69 17.48 5.29 -3.95
N PRO A 70 17.82 6.39 -3.24
CA PRO A 70 19.12 6.49 -2.57
C PRO A 70 19.26 5.48 -1.42
N SER A 71 20.53 5.20 -1.03
CA SER A 71 20.81 4.36 0.13
C SER A 71 20.08 4.84 1.39
N PRO A 72 19.49 3.92 2.17
CA PRO A 72 19.57 2.44 2.08
C PRO A 72 18.41 1.77 1.32
N TYR A 73 17.75 2.48 0.39
CA TYR A 73 16.52 2.05 -0.27
C TYR A 73 16.73 1.58 -1.72
N GLU A 74 17.90 1.05 -2.06
CA GLU A 74 18.27 0.64 -3.42
C GLU A 74 17.53 -0.63 -3.89
N LYS A 75 16.94 -1.38 -2.96
CA LYS A 75 16.16 -2.58 -3.32
C LYS A 75 14.85 -2.18 -4.00
N VAL A 76 14.46 -2.94 -5.02
CA VAL A 76 13.19 -2.74 -5.72
C VAL A 76 12.03 -2.83 -4.72
N GLY A 77 11.17 -1.82 -4.72
CA GLY A 77 9.96 -1.76 -3.93
C GLY A 77 10.18 -1.93 -2.43
N PHE A 78 9.28 -2.64 -1.78
CA PHE A 78 9.40 -3.02 -0.37
C PHE A 78 9.89 -4.46 -0.25
N GLY A 79 11.16 -4.63 0.15
CA GLY A 79 11.75 -5.95 0.35
C GLY A 79 11.86 -6.81 -0.92
N GLY A 80 11.82 -6.22 -2.11
CA GLY A 80 11.82 -6.89 -3.41
C GLY A 80 10.43 -6.97 -4.06
N MET A 81 9.36 -6.63 -3.35
CA MET A 81 8.01 -6.55 -3.89
C MET A 81 7.78 -5.18 -4.54
N LYS A 82 7.29 -5.16 -5.77
CA LYS A 82 6.89 -3.88 -6.40
C LYS A 82 5.69 -3.29 -5.67
N ILE A 83 5.68 -1.97 -5.54
CA ILE A 83 4.58 -1.22 -4.93
C ILE A 83 3.54 -0.92 -6.01
N GLU A 84 2.30 -1.33 -5.77
CA GLU A 84 1.13 -1.02 -6.60
C GLU A 84 0.24 -0.02 -5.86
N PRO A 85 0.16 1.26 -6.29
CA PRO A 85 -0.65 2.24 -5.61
C PRO A 85 -2.13 2.13 -5.98
N VAL A 86 -3.01 2.18 -5.00
CA VAL A 86 -4.47 2.35 -5.14
C VAL A 86 -4.83 3.72 -4.58
N ILE A 87 -5.16 4.67 -5.46
CA ILE A 87 -5.33 6.07 -5.08
C ILE A 87 -6.80 6.42 -4.94
N ILE A 88 -7.19 7.01 -3.81
CA ILE A 88 -8.55 7.40 -3.46
C ILE A 88 -8.62 8.89 -3.13
N ASP A 89 -9.71 9.52 -3.58
CA ASP A 89 -10.01 10.92 -3.24
C ASP A 89 -10.58 11.03 -1.82
N GLU A 90 -9.90 11.78 -0.95
CA GLU A 90 -10.33 12.06 0.42
C GLU A 90 -11.58 12.96 0.49
N ASN A 91 -11.92 13.66 -0.58
CA ASN A 91 -13.10 14.53 -0.58
C ASN A 91 -14.39 13.73 -0.37
N GLY A 92 -15.30 14.27 0.44
CA GLY A 92 -16.62 13.68 0.72
C GLY A 92 -16.89 13.40 2.20
N GLY A 93 -15.92 13.68 3.07
CA GLY A 93 -16.08 13.66 4.53
C GLY A 93 -16.05 12.29 5.18
N ALA A 94 -16.07 12.30 6.51
CA ALA A 94 -15.76 11.16 7.37
C ALA A 94 -16.54 9.87 7.06
N THR A 95 -17.84 9.97 6.80
CA THR A 95 -18.68 8.80 6.52
C THR A 95 -18.22 8.07 5.23
N LYS A 96 -17.94 8.84 4.17
CA LYS A 96 -17.40 8.28 2.93
C LYS A 96 -16.02 7.66 3.19
N GLN A 97 -15.14 8.34 3.91
CA GLN A 97 -13.79 7.87 4.14
C GLN A 97 -13.73 6.58 4.96
N VAL A 98 -14.63 6.40 5.93
CA VAL A 98 -14.78 5.13 6.66
C VAL A 98 -15.15 4.00 5.69
N GLN A 99 -16.09 4.24 4.77
CA GLN A 99 -16.49 3.24 3.79
C GLN A 99 -15.36 2.92 2.80
N GLU A 100 -14.66 3.94 2.30
CA GLU A 100 -13.54 3.75 1.38
C GLU A 100 -12.35 3.03 2.04
N LEU A 101 -12.05 3.30 3.31
CA LEU A 101 -11.02 2.56 4.03
C LEU A 101 -11.38 1.06 4.16
N ARG A 102 -12.64 0.73 4.46
CA ARG A 102 -13.10 -0.66 4.48
C ARG A 102 -12.99 -1.30 3.09
N ASN A 103 -13.37 -0.58 2.02
CA ASN A 103 -13.26 -1.06 0.65
C ASN A 103 -11.79 -1.36 0.27
N LEU A 104 -10.86 -0.45 0.59
CA LEU A 104 -9.43 -0.64 0.35
C LEU A 104 -8.92 -1.95 0.98
N TYR A 105 -9.25 -2.21 2.24
CA TYR A 105 -8.74 -3.41 2.93
C TYR A 105 -9.49 -4.69 2.59
N GLN A 106 -10.81 -4.64 2.39
CA GLN A 106 -11.65 -5.84 2.28
C GLN A 106 -11.95 -6.23 0.83
N ARG A 107 -12.09 -5.25 -0.08
CA ARG A 107 -12.38 -5.48 -1.50
C ARG A 107 -11.11 -5.45 -2.35
N ASP A 108 -10.31 -4.38 -2.18
CA ASP A 108 -9.14 -4.12 -3.03
C ASP A 108 -7.90 -4.84 -2.49
N ASN A 109 -7.97 -5.38 -1.26
CA ASN A 109 -6.94 -6.16 -0.57
C ASN A 109 -5.60 -5.41 -0.50
N VAL A 110 -5.63 -4.12 -0.12
CA VAL A 110 -4.39 -3.37 0.12
C VAL A 110 -3.70 -3.87 1.40
N ASP A 111 -2.37 -3.86 1.38
CA ASP A 111 -1.55 -4.30 2.51
C ASP A 111 -1.45 -3.23 3.60
N ALA A 112 -1.38 -1.96 3.17
CA ALA A 112 -1.35 -0.81 4.05
C ALA A 112 -2.03 0.39 3.39
N VAL A 113 -2.42 1.37 4.20
CA VAL A 113 -2.91 2.67 3.71
C VAL A 113 -2.03 3.77 4.28
N VAL A 114 -1.61 4.70 3.41
CA VAL A 114 -1.01 5.98 3.77
C VAL A 114 -1.93 7.10 3.31
N GLY A 115 -2.21 8.04 4.19
CA GLY A 115 -3.10 9.11 3.74
C GLY A 115 -3.63 9.97 4.86
N TYR A 116 -4.61 10.70 4.46
CA TYR A 116 -5.49 11.61 5.18
C TYR A 116 -4.80 12.91 5.64
N ILE A 117 -5.47 13.98 5.28
CA ILE A 117 -5.13 15.38 5.62
C ILE A 117 -6.19 15.93 6.58
N GLY A 118 -7.46 15.63 6.30
CA GLY A 118 -8.61 16.12 7.07
C GLY A 118 -8.65 15.54 8.49
N SER A 119 -8.51 16.38 9.51
CA SER A 119 -8.53 15.94 10.92
C SER A 119 -9.80 15.16 11.29
N GLY A 120 -10.97 15.55 10.73
CA GLY A 120 -12.23 14.83 10.92
C GLY A 120 -12.22 13.44 10.32
N ASP A 121 -11.64 13.30 9.13
CA ASP A 121 -11.50 12.03 8.43
C ASP A 121 -10.54 11.12 9.20
N CYS A 122 -9.40 11.65 9.65
CA CYS A 122 -8.43 10.90 10.44
C CYS A 122 -9.02 10.34 11.74
N LEU A 123 -9.81 11.14 12.46
CA LEU A 123 -10.49 10.70 13.68
C LEU A 123 -11.52 9.59 13.41
N ALA A 124 -12.15 9.61 12.24
CA ALA A 124 -13.15 8.61 11.86
C ALA A 124 -12.52 7.30 11.36
N VAL A 125 -11.40 7.36 10.64
CA VAL A 125 -10.79 6.17 10.02
C VAL A 125 -9.85 5.44 10.97
N ALA A 126 -9.22 6.11 11.94
CA ALA A 126 -8.28 5.50 12.87
C ALA A 126 -8.88 4.31 13.64
N PRO A 127 -10.08 4.41 14.28
CA PRO A 127 -10.68 3.26 14.96
C PRO A 127 -11.05 2.12 14.00
N ILE A 128 -11.33 2.41 12.73
CA ILE A 128 -11.65 1.38 11.72
C ILE A 128 -10.39 0.58 11.35
N ALA A 129 -9.25 1.23 11.17
CA ALA A 129 -7.99 0.55 10.91
C ALA A 129 -7.59 -0.36 12.08
N GLU A 130 -7.77 0.11 13.31
CA GLU A 130 -7.54 -0.68 14.53
C GLU A 130 -8.49 -1.89 14.61
N GLU A 131 -9.79 -1.72 14.36
CA GLU A 131 -10.79 -2.79 14.30
C GLU A 131 -10.39 -3.87 13.28
N LEU A 132 -9.95 -3.44 12.10
CA LEU A 132 -9.55 -4.34 11.02
C LEU A 132 -8.14 -4.94 11.23
N LYS A 133 -7.39 -4.46 12.22
CA LYS A 133 -5.97 -4.82 12.46
C LYS A 133 -5.10 -4.61 11.22
N LYS A 134 -5.27 -3.46 10.57
CA LYS A 134 -4.61 -3.09 9.32
C LYS A 134 -3.80 -1.81 9.47
N LEU A 135 -2.59 -1.81 8.91
CA LEU A 135 -1.65 -0.71 9.02
C LEU A 135 -2.17 0.56 8.33
N LEU A 136 -2.35 1.62 9.11
CA LEU A 136 -2.70 2.96 8.64
C LEU A 136 -1.63 3.97 9.06
N LEU A 137 -1.05 4.66 8.08
CA LEU A 137 -0.06 5.71 8.27
C LEU A 137 -0.71 7.06 7.94
N LEU A 138 -0.97 7.86 8.97
CA LEU A 138 -1.52 9.20 8.83
C LEU A 138 -0.39 10.18 8.51
N PHE A 139 -0.39 10.78 7.31
CA PHE A 139 0.75 11.57 6.87
C PHE A 139 0.65 13.06 7.22
N ASP A 140 -0.57 13.65 7.32
CA ASP A 140 -0.75 15.09 7.59
C ASP A 140 -1.99 15.41 8.47
N CYS A 141 -2.31 14.55 9.41
CA CYS A 141 -3.42 14.77 10.33
C CYS A 141 -3.03 15.71 11.46
N GLY A 142 -3.42 16.98 11.37
CA GLY A 142 -3.04 18.01 12.33
C GLY A 142 -3.65 17.87 13.72
N THR A 143 -4.72 17.11 13.93
CA THR A 143 -5.35 17.00 15.26
C THR A 143 -4.50 16.19 16.25
N PRO A 144 -4.24 16.68 17.48
CA PRO A 144 -3.57 15.90 18.53
C PRO A 144 -4.45 14.78 19.08
N ARG A 145 -5.78 14.91 19.02
CA ARG A 145 -6.78 14.06 19.68
C ARG A 145 -6.65 12.58 19.35
N ILE A 146 -6.18 12.22 18.15
CA ILE A 146 -6.06 10.84 17.70
C ILE A 146 -5.33 9.97 18.73
N PHE A 147 -4.19 10.45 19.26
CA PHE A 147 -3.35 9.72 20.20
C PHE A 147 -3.43 10.24 21.64
N GLU A 148 -4.07 11.39 21.87
CA GLU A 148 -4.36 11.90 23.21
C GLU A 148 -5.62 11.26 23.81
N GLU A 149 -6.62 10.96 22.99
CA GLU A 149 -7.90 10.38 23.42
C GLU A 149 -7.98 8.87 23.23
N SER A 150 -7.09 8.27 22.43
CA SER A 150 -7.12 6.86 22.10
C SER A 150 -5.73 6.25 21.94
N LYS A 151 -5.64 4.92 22.05
CA LYS A 151 -4.42 4.15 21.80
C LYS A 151 -4.67 3.18 20.66
N TYR A 152 -3.73 3.13 19.73
CA TYR A 152 -3.80 2.27 18.55
C TYR A 152 -2.51 1.44 18.42
N ASN A 153 -2.64 0.22 17.91
CA ASN A 153 -1.53 -0.67 17.57
C ASN A 153 -1.23 -0.67 16.07
N TYR A 154 -2.23 -0.31 15.27
CA TYR A 154 -2.15 -0.38 13.80
C TYR A 154 -2.21 0.99 13.13
N VAL A 155 -2.32 2.08 13.90
CA VAL A 155 -2.38 3.44 13.38
C VAL A 155 -1.17 4.23 13.87
N PHE A 156 -0.49 4.88 12.93
CA PHE A 156 0.70 5.71 13.19
C PHE A 156 0.57 7.05 12.49
N ARG A 157 1.26 8.07 12.99
CA ARG A 157 1.36 9.38 12.35
C ARG A 157 2.82 9.74 12.09
N THR A 158 3.11 10.27 10.91
CA THR A 158 4.47 10.63 10.49
C THR A 158 4.76 12.12 10.54
N ALA A 159 3.72 12.97 10.68
CA ALA A 159 3.85 14.44 10.75
C ALA A 159 3.67 14.98 12.16
N ALA A 160 4.09 16.22 12.38
CA ALA A 160 3.77 16.99 13.55
C ALA A 160 2.24 17.23 13.65
N HIS A 161 1.79 17.64 14.80
CA HIS A 161 0.39 18.04 15.02
C HIS A 161 0.29 19.49 15.51
N ALA A 162 -0.91 20.06 15.43
CA ALA A 162 -1.15 21.46 15.67
C ALA A 162 -0.60 21.98 17.01
N THR A 163 -0.60 21.19 18.07
CA THR A 163 0.00 21.59 19.36
C THR A 163 1.52 21.75 19.23
N MET A 164 2.22 20.83 18.54
CA MET A 164 3.66 20.95 18.32
C MET A 164 4.00 22.18 17.49
N ASP A 165 3.24 22.43 16.43
CA ASP A 165 3.44 23.57 15.53
C ASP A 165 3.23 24.89 16.27
N ASN A 166 2.15 25.00 17.06
CA ASN A 166 1.88 26.19 17.85
C ASN A 166 2.95 26.44 18.94
N VAL A 167 3.43 25.40 19.62
CA VAL A 167 4.52 25.54 20.60
C VAL A 167 5.81 26.00 19.92
N ALA A 168 6.14 25.44 18.75
CA ALA A 168 7.31 25.85 17.98
C ALA A 168 7.20 27.32 17.54
N LEU A 169 6.04 27.73 17.02
CA LEU A 169 5.77 29.11 16.62
C LEU A 169 5.93 30.09 17.80
N ILE A 170 5.33 29.80 18.95
CA ILE A 170 5.44 30.66 20.14
C ILE A 170 6.89 30.80 20.59
N ARG A 171 7.68 29.74 20.55
CA ARG A 171 9.11 29.75 20.86
C ARG A 171 9.91 30.58 19.88
N TYR A 172 9.57 30.56 18.61
CA TYR A 172 10.22 31.33 17.56
C TYR A 172 9.92 32.82 17.68
N MET A 173 8.71 33.21 18.14
CA MET A 173 8.26 34.59 18.29
C MET A 173 8.77 35.28 19.57
N LYS A 174 9.40 34.56 20.50
CA LYS A 174 10.05 35.13 21.71
C LYS A 174 11.47 35.55 21.41
#